data_7667588bce17cc4ed0e054e6be8b5fb6
#
_entry.id   7667588bce17cc4ed0e054e6be8b5fb6
#
_cell.length_a   1.000
_cell.length_b   1.000
_cell.length_c   1.000
_cell.angle_alpha   90.00
_cell.angle_beta   90.00
_cell.angle_gamma   90.00
#
_symmetry.space_group_name_H-M   'P 1'
#
loop_
_entity.id
_entity.type
_entity.pdbx_description
1 polymer ?
#
loop_
_entity_poly.entity_id
_entity_poly.type
_entity_poly.pdbx_seq_one_letter_code
_entity_poly.pdbx_strand_id
1 'polypeptide(L)'
;MHKTIPLMPAADAAATACENAEPFALMVLGDSMLPEFAEGEVIVVEPEGLARDGSYVVAQHEGEPVLRRLVEREGRWWLHALNPAYPDAELAGIGAVRGVVIQKSKPGSRRSRKSYVD
;
A
#
# COMPACT_ATOMS: atom_id res chain seq x y z
N MET A 1 -7.52 9.52 11.77
CA MET A 1 -7.56 9.36 11.38
C MET A 1 -7.48 9.04 10.80
N HIS A 2 -6.99 8.96 10.78
CA HIS A 2 -6.82 8.68 10.22
C HIS A 2 -6.49 8.68 9.43
N LYS A 3 -6.35 8.86 9.37
CA LYS A 3 -6.07 8.89 8.59
C LYS A 3 -5.42 9.17 7.90
N THR A 4 -5.13 9.28 7.91
CA THR A 4 -4.63 9.52 7.26
C THR A 4 -4.45 9.69 6.44
N ILE A 5 -4.53 10.01 6.31
CA ILE A 5 -4.38 10.21 5.48
C ILE A 5 -4.46 10.91 4.97
N PRO A 6 -4.46 11.22 5.18
CA PRO A 6 -4.62 11.91 4.66
C PRO A 6 -4.35 12.40 3.84
N LEU A 7 -4.06 12.60 3.79
CA LEU A 7 -3.81 12.94 2.96
C LEU A 7 -4.10 13.25 2.09
N MET A 8 -4.37 13.29 2.08
CA MET A 8 -4.55 13.36 1.19
C MET A 8 -4.68 14.04 0.58
N PRO A 9 -4.33 14.34 0.93
CA PRO A 9 -4.71 15.10 0.25
C PRO A 9 -4.84 15.03 -0.75
N ALA A 10 -4.34 14.83 -0.60
CA ALA A 10 -4.42 14.80 -1.70
C ALA A 10 -5.38 14.77 -2.32
N ALA A 11 -6.00 14.81 -1.73
CA ALA A 11 -7.10 14.66 -2.38
C ALA A 11 -7.30 15.62 -3.41
N ASP A 12 -7.18 16.72 -3.05
CA ASP A 12 -7.32 17.67 -3.98
C ASP A 12 -6.58 17.37 -5.14
N ALA A 13 -5.53 16.89 -4.95
CA ALA A 13 -4.72 16.61 -6.03
C ALA A 13 -5.13 15.39 -6.73
N ALA A 14 -6.11 14.74 -6.23
CA ALA A 14 -6.50 13.49 -6.79
C ALA A 14 -6.77 13.56 -8.26
N ALA A 15 -7.47 14.55 -8.67
CA ALA A 15 -7.81 14.64 -10.07
C ALA A 15 -6.59 14.86 -10.90
N THR A 16 -5.70 15.68 -10.42
CA THR A 16 -4.50 15.93 -11.14
C THR A 16 -3.62 14.74 -11.17
N ALA A 17 -3.64 14.00 -10.09
CA ALA A 17 -2.78 12.85 -9.98
C ALA A 17 -3.06 11.81 -11.05
N CYS A 18 -4.26 11.78 -11.59
CA CYS A 18 -4.58 10.83 -12.62
C CYS A 18 -3.69 10.97 -13.84
N GLU A 19 -3.25 12.18 -14.13
CA GLU A 19 -2.45 12.40 -15.31
C GLU A 19 -0.98 12.40 -15.02
N ASN A 20 -0.60 12.81 -13.84
CA ASN A 20 0.80 12.95 -13.49
C ASN A 20 1.03 12.31 -12.14
N ALA A 21 0.63 11.06 -12.03
CA ALA A 21 0.75 10.37 -10.77
C ALA A 21 2.20 10.25 -10.36
N GLU A 22 2.53 10.71 -9.18
CA GLU A 22 3.87 10.67 -8.64
C GLU A 22 3.88 9.82 -7.39
N PRO A 23 5.02 9.25 -7.05
CA PRO A 23 5.12 8.50 -5.80
C PRO A 23 4.73 9.39 -4.62
N PHE A 24 4.08 8.79 -3.65
CA PHE A 24 3.67 9.52 -2.46
C PHE A 24 3.95 8.67 -1.23
N ALA A 25 4.00 9.33 -0.08
CA ALA A 25 4.33 8.66 1.17
C ALA A 25 3.09 8.51 2.04
N LEU A 26 3.01 7.37 2.71
CA LEU A 26 1.96 7.09 3.66
C LEU A 26 2.57 6.51 4.92
N MET A 27 1.93 6.75 6.06
CA MET A 27 2.34 6.12 7.30
C MET A 27 1.54 4.84 7.50
N VAL A 28 2.23 3.80 7.93
CA VAL A 28 1.58 2.53 8.22
C VAL A 28 0.79 2.67 9.52
N LEU A 29 -0.47 2.27 9.48
CA LEU A 29 -1.34 2.27 10.64
C LEU A 29 -1.73 0.85 10.96
N GLY A 30 -1.77 0.52 12.24
CA GLY A 30 -2.18 -0.80 12.66
C GLY A 30 -1.11 -1.85 12.50
N ASP A 31 -1.48 -3.09 12.76
CA ASP A 31 -0.53 -4.19 12.79
C ASP A 31 -0.82 -5.30 11.80
N SER A 32 -1.65 -5.03 10.80
CA SER A 32 -2.07 -6.08 9.85
C SER A 32 -0.94 -6.62 9.00
N MET A 33 0.14 -5.86 8.85
CA MET A 33 1.24 -6.27 7.99
C MET A 33 2.52 -6.55 8.76
N LEU A 34 2.41 -6.80 10.06
CA LEU A 34 3.56 -7.31 10.80
C LEU A 34 3.88 -8.71 10.31
N PRO A 35 5.13 -9.09 10.26
CA PRO A 35 6.31 -8.35 10.78
C PRO A 35 6.96 -7.41 9.76
N GLU A 36 6.52 -7.42 8.51
CA GLU A 36 7.24 -6.65 7.50
C GLU A 36 7.04 -5.14 7.67
N PHE A 37 5.82 -4.71 8.02
CA PHE A 37 5.53 -3.29 8.17
C PHE A 37 4.96 -3.05 9.56
N ALA A 38 5.62 -2.20 10.32
CA ALA A 38 5.18 -1.85 11.67
C ALA A 38 4.50 -0.49 11.64
N GLU A 39 3.55 -0.31 12.54
CA GLU A 39 2.87 0.97 12.65
C GLU A 39 3.89 2.08 12.88
N GLY A 40 3.71 3.18 12.20
CA GLY A 40 4.60 4.32 12.30
C GLY A 40 5.66 4.36 11.22
N GLU A 41 5.90 3.25 10.53
CA GLU A 41 6.83 3.28 9.41
C GLU A 41 6.21 4.06 8.26
N VAL A 42 7.07 4.64 7.42
CA VAL A 42 6.61 5.40 6.27
C VAL A 42 6.90 4.58 5.02
N ILE A 43 5.89 4.43 4.18
CA ILE A 43 6.07 3.73 2.91
C ILE A 43 5.96 4.73 1.78
N VAL A 44 6.67 4.45 0.69
CA VAL A 44 6.55 5.22 -0.54
C VAL A 44 5.81 4.34 -1.54
N VAL A 45 4.77 4.91 -2.12
CA VAL A 45 3.86 4.19 -2.99
C VAL A 45 3.94 4.77 -4.39
N GLU A 46 4.12 3.91 -5.37
CA GLU A 46 4.18 4.30 -6.77
C GLU A 46 2.83 4.02 -7.43
N PRO A 47 2.04 5.06 -7.75
CA PRO A 47 0.70 4.82 -8.30
C PRO A 47 0.72 4.11 -9.64
N GLU A 48 1.76 4.30 -10.41
CA GLU A 48 1.87 3.65 -11.72
C GLU A 48 2.76 2.43 -11.69
N GLY A 49 3.07 1.95 -10.49
CA GLY A 49 3.90 0.77 -10.36
C GLY A 49 3.19 -0.45 -10.90
N LEU A 50 3.98 -1.39 -11.38
CA LEU A 50 3.44 -2.60 -11.96
C LEU A 50 3.21 -3.63 -10.87
N ALA A 51 1.96 -3.83 -10.49
CA ALA A 51 1.61 -4.77 -9.45
C ALA A 51 1.65 -6.19 -9.99
N ARG A 52 2.18 -7.11 -9.20
CA ARG A 52 2.26 -8.50 -9.58
C ARG A 52 2.09 -9.35 -8.34
N ASP A 53 2.02 -10.67 -8.53
CA ASP A 53 1.93 -11.59 -7.40
C ASP A 53 3.12 -11.35 -6.47
N GLY A 54 2.82 -11.12 -5.21
CA GLY A 54 3.84 -10.88 -4.20
C GLY A 54 4.14 -9.42 -3.93
N SER A 55 3.63 -8.49 -4.75
CA SER A 55 3.85 -7.07 -4.51
C SER A 55 3.16 -6.63 -3.23
N TYR A 56 3.77 -5.68 -2.52
CA TYR A 56 3.05 -5.00 -1.45
C TYR A 56 2.34 -3.82 -2.09
N VAL A 57 1.05 -3.69 -1.82
CA VAL A 57 0.22 -2.71 -2.50
C VAL A 57 -0.65 -1.96 -1.51
N VAL A 58 -1.06 -0.77 -1.94
CA VAL A 58 -2.15 -0.05 -1.28
C VAL A 58 -3.35 -0.22 -2.19
N ALA A 59 -4.43 -0.75 -1.66
CA ALA A 59 -5.62 -1.05 -2.44
C ALA A 59 -6.84 -0.55 -1.73
N GLN A 60 -7.88 -0.30 -2.50
CA GLN A 60 -9.16 0.12 -1.96
C GLN A 60 -9.94 -1.12 -1.55
N HIS A 61 -10.35 -1.17 -0.29
CA HIS A 61 -11.12 -2.30 0.21
C HIS A 61 -12.20 -1.76 1.14
N GLU A 62 -13.46 -2.04 0.78
CA GLU A 62 -14.61 -1.58 1.58
C GLU A 62 -14.54 -0.09 1.83
N GLY A 63 -14.17 0.66 0.81
CA GLY A 63 -14.17 2.10 0.90
C GLY A 63 -12.95 2.73 1.54
N GLU A 64 -11.97 1.93 1.95
CA GLU A 64 -10.79 2.45 2.62
C GLU A 64 -9.53 1.91 1.98
N PRO A 65 -8.45 2.70 1.99
CA PRO A 65 -7.18 2.19 1.51
C PRO A 65 -6.56 1.28 2.56
N VAL A 66 -6.06 0.14 2.11
CA VAL A 66 -5.39 -0.81 3.00
C VAL A 66 -4.05 -1.21 2.39
N LEU A 67 -3.09 -1.51 3.26
CA LEU A 67 -1.78 -2.02 2.86
C LEU A 67 -1.83 -3.53 2.98
N ARG A 68 -1.57 -4.23 1.89
CA ARG A 68 -1.64 -5.70 1.88
C ARG A 68 -0.61 -6.24 0.91
N ARG A 69 -0.41 -7.54 0.95
CA ARG A 69 0.38 -8.21 -0.06
C ARG A 69 -0.58 -8.74 -1.13
N LEU A 70 -0.26 -8.46 -2.38
CA LEU A 70 -1.08 -8.92 -3.49
C LEU A 70 -0.70 -10.35 -3.82
N VAL A 71 -1.68 -11.24 -3.87
CA VAL A 71 -1.43 -12.66 -4.12
C VAL A 71 -2.40 -13.13 -5.18
N GLU A 72 -1.87 -13.87 -6.15
CA GLU A 72 -2.71 -14.47 -7.17
C GLU A 72 -2.88 -15.95 -6.88
N ARG A 73 -4.13 -16.45 -6.87
CA ARG A 73 -4.43 -17.86 -6.67
C ARG A 73 -5.49 -18.26 -7.68
N GLU A 74 -5.16 -19.21 -8.53
CA GLU A 74 -6.14 -19.76 -9.47
C GLU A 74 -6.82 -18.69 -10.31
N GLY A 75 -6.04 -17.74 -10.78
CA GLY A 75 -6.56 -16.68 -11.64
C GLY A 75 -7.28 -15.56 -10.90
N ARG A 76 -7.30 -15.59 -9.59
CA ARG A 76 -7.95 -14.57 -8.79
C ARG A 76 -6.95 -13.82 -7.95
N TRP A 77 -7.24 -12.55 -7.72
CA TRP A 77 -6.35 -11.70 -6.93
C TRP A 77 -6.87 -11.56 -5.51
N TRP A 78 -5.97 -11.67 -4.55
CA TRP A 78 -6.31 -11.59 -3.13
C TRP A 78 -5.43 -10.57 -2.44
N LEU A 79 -6.00 -9.92 -1.44
CA LEU A 79 -5.26 -9.04 -0.54
C LEU A 79 -4.95 -9.85 0.70
N HIS A 80 -3.68 -10.09 0.93
CA HIS A 80 -3.22 -10.95 2.02
C HIS A 80 -2.54 -10.12 3.08
N ALA A 81 -3.05 -10.17 4.31
CA ALA A 81 -2.39 -9.54 5.45
C ALA A 81 -1.34 -10.52 5.98
N LEU A 82 -0.15 -10.00 6.29
CA LEU A 82 0.90 -10.87 6.81
C LEU A 82 0.59 -11.35 8.21
N ASN A 83 -0.13 -10.54 8.98
CA ASN A 83 -0.55 -10.91 10.32
C ASN A 83 -1.74 -11.87 10.20
N PRO A 84 -1.60 -13.11 10.67
CA PRO A 84 -2.67 -14.11 10.49
C PRO A 84 -3.96 -13.78 11.24
N ALA A 85 -3.95 -12.78 12.11
CA ALA A 85 -5.18 -12.35 12.76
C ALA A 85 -6.14 -11.67 11.80
N TYR A 86 -5.67 -11.31 10.60
CA TYR A 86 -6.49 -10.61 9.61
C TYR A 86 -6.76 -11.54 8.44
N PRO A 87 -8.02 -11.61 7.97
CA PRO A 87 -8.34 -12.55 6.88
C PRO A 87 -7.91 -12.00 5.53
N ASP A 88 -7.74 -12.90 4.58
CA ASP A 88 -7.54 -12.51 3.19
C ASP A 88 -8.83 -11.95 2.66
N ALA A 89 -8.72 -11.07 1.67
CA ALA A 89 -9.88 -10.49 1.01
C ALA A 89 -9.68 -10.59 -0.50
N GLU A 90 -10.70 -11.03 -1.20
CA GLU A 90 -10.59 -11.14 -2.64
C GLU A 90 -10.78 -9.78 -3.28
N LEU A 91 -9.93 -9.45 -4.27
CA LEU A 91 -10.08 -8.26 -5.05
C LEU A 91 -11.02 -8.51 -6.20
N ALA A 92 -11.91 -7.57 -6.46
CA ALA A 92 -12.77 -7.68 -7.63
C ALA A 92 -11.95 -7.60 -8.91
N GLY A 93 -10.84 -6.87 -8.87
CA GLY A 93 -9.96 -6.76 -10.01
C GLY A 93 -8.76 -5.93 -9.66
N ILE A 94 -7.74 -6.00 -10.50
CA ILE A 94 -6.48 -5.31 -10.26
C ILE A 94 -6.67 -3.79 -10.24
N GLY A 95 -7.78 -3.31 -10.80
CA GLY A 95 -8.05 -1.88 -10.80
C GLY A 95 -8.29 -1.29 -9.42
N ALA A 96 -8.53 -2.13 -8.41
CA ALA A 96 -8.68 -1.64 -7.04
C ALA A 96 -7.33 -1.31 -6.41
N VAL A 97 -6.22 -1.72 -7.02
CA VAL A 97 -4.89 -1.42 -6.51
C VAL A 97 -4.59 0.03 -6.84
N ARG A 98 -4.23 0.81 -5.81
CA ARG A 98 -3.95 2.23 -5.97
C ARG A 98 -2.48 2.51 -6.19
N GLY A 99 -1.63 1.60 -5.81
CA GLY A 99 -0.20 1.75 -6.03
C GLY A 99 0.58 0.63 -5.42
N VAL A 100 1.85 0.57 -5.76
CA VAL A 100 2.78 -0.46 -5.33
C VAL A 100 3.79 0.16 -4.38
N VAL A 101 4.04 -0.51 -3.26
CA VAL A 101 5.02 -0.02 -2.29
C VAL A 101 6.41 -0.27 -2.85
N ILE A 102 7.21 0.79 -2.96
CA ILE A 102 8.55 0.67 -3.50
C ILE A 102 9.62 0.85 -2.43
N GLN A 103 9.26 1.37 -1.25
CA GLN A 103 10.24 1.64 -0.22
C GLN A 103 9.55 1.80 1.12
N LYS A 104 10.25 1.46 2.19
CA LYS A 104 9.79 1.81 3.53
C LYS A 104 10.96 2.35 4.34
N SER A 105 10.64 3.09 5.40
CA SER A 105 11.67 3.59 6.31
C SER A 105 11.01 3.97 7.62
N LYS A 106 11.82 4.08 8.67
CA LYS A 106 11.34 4.64 9.93
C LYS A 106 11.57 6.14 9.89
N PRO A 107 10.63 6.94 10.41
CA PRO A 107 10.80 8.37 10.40
C PRO A 107 12.12 8.77 11.06
N GLY A 108 12.84 9.67 10.40
CA GLY A 108 14.08 10.19 10.96
C GLY A 108 15.27 9.26 10.83
N SER A 109 15.14 8.12 10.19
CA SER A 109 16.24 7.18 10.07
C SER A 109 16.46 6.76 8.63
N ARG A 110 17.50 7.26 8.02
CA ARG A 110 17.84 6.86 6.66
C ARG A 110 18.36 5.43 6.61
N ARG A 111 18.93 4.97 7.71
CA ARG A 111 19.49 3.62 7.74
C ARG A 111 18.42 2.54 7.69
N SER A 112 17.21 2.89 8.08
CA SER A 112 16.13 1.91 8.09
C SER A 112 15.48 1.74 6.72
N ARG A 113 15.92 2.49 5.72
CA ARG A 113 15.29 2.46 4.41
C ARG A 113 15.45 1.09 3.76
N LYS A 114 14.35 0.58 3.25
CA LYS A 114 14.35 -0.69 2.55
C LYS A 114 13.62 -0.52 1.22
N SER A 115 14.24 -0.97 0.15
CA SER A 115 13.65 -0.84 -1.19
C SER A 115 13.03 -2.16 -1.61
N TYR A 116 11.90 -2.09 -2.31
CA TYR A 116 11.19 -3.25 -2.83
C TYR A 116 11.27 -3.34 -4.35
N VAL A 117 12.03 -2.47 -4.95
CA VAL A 117 12.25 -2.51 -6.40
C VAL A 117 13.74 -2.62 -6.66
N ASP A 118 14.07 -3.15 -7.83
CA ASP A 118 15.47 -3.36 -8.22
C ASP A 118 16.11 -2.10 -8.73
#